data_0f018bedcd0bd4efb21cbdd6f7f5fa4f
#
_entry.id   0f018bedcd0bd4efb21cbdd6f7f5fa4f
#
_cell.length_a   1.000
_cell.length_b   1.000
_cell.length_c   1.000
_cell.angle_alpha   90.00
_cell.angle_beta   90.00
_cell.angle_gamma   90.00
#
_symmetry.space_group_name_H-M   'P 1'
#
loop_
_entity.id
_entity.type
_entity.pdbx_description
1 polymer ?
#
loop_
_entity_poly.entity_id
_entity_poly.type
_entity_poly.pdbx_seq_one_letter_code
_entity_poly.pdbx_strand_id
1 'polypeptide(L)'
;VRFGNAILGLLNYLCNICSEKKDKNINKKRMSLIIIGTVAFDAIETPFGKTDKIVGGAATFASLAASYFYNKTKIVAVVGDDFKKEDIKTLNNHGVDTEGLQIKEGEKSFFWSGKYHNDMNSRDTLITELNVLENFDPIIPDSYQDCEYLMLGNLTPQIQRTVIERLKNRPKLIVLDTMNFWMDIMMDDLLETIKLVDVLTINDSEARQLSGEYSLVKAANKILTMGPKYLIIKKGEHGALLFHEDKIFSAPALPLADVFDPTGAGDTFAGGFIGYLAKVGTINFNNMKNALIYGSALASFCVEKFGTERLLDLSQEEITNRLQQFVSLSSFEITQ
;
A
#
# COMPACT_ATOMS: atom_id res chain seq x y z
N VAL A 1 25.91 -4.25 -34.23
CA VAL A 1 25.03 -3.17 -34.73
C VAL A 1 23.58 -3.32 -34.25
N ARG A 2 23.21 -4.39 -33.47
CA ARG A 2 21.84 -4.59 -32.94
C ARG A 2 21.64 -4.18 -31.45
N PHE A 3 22.72 -3.88 -30.74
CA PHE A 3 22.66 -3.49 -29.31
C PHE A 3 22.23 -2.02 -29.08
N GLY A 4 22.40 -1.15 -30.11
CA GLY A 4 22.01 0.27 -29.97
C GLY A 4 20.50 0.53 -29.93
N ASN A 5 19.70 -0.32 -30.55
CA ASN A 5 18.27 -0.04 -30.72
C ASN A 5 17.40 -0.38 -29.50
N ALA A 6 17.81 -1.33 -28.67
CA ALA A 6 17.06 -1.67 -27.44
C ALA A 6 17.29 -0.63 -26.35
N ILE A 7 18.53 -0.15 -26.20
CA ILE A 7 18.88 0.91 -25.24
C ILE A 7 18.28 2.26 -25.69
N LEU A 8 18.28 2.54 -26.99
CA LEU A 8 17.63 3.75 -27.54
C LEU A 8 16.10 3.70 -27.38
N GLY A 9 15.50 2.54 -27.50
CA GLY A 9 14.06 2.35 -27.24
C GLY A 9 13.69 2.59 -25.77
N LEU A 10 14.53 2.13 -24.83
CA LEU A 10 14.33 2.36 -23.38
C LEU A 10 14.59 3.83 -23.00
N LEU A 11 15.63 4.44 -23.55
CA LEU A 11 15.93 5.87 -23.38
C LEU A 11 14.85 6.77 -23.96
N ASN A 12 14.30 6.43 -25.12
CA ASN A 12 13.16 7.14 -25.72
C ASN A 12 11.86 6.93 -24.91
N TYR A 13 11.64 5.77 -24.33
CA TYR A 13 10.52 5.52 -23.44
C TYR A 13 10.63 6.32 -22.13
N LEU A 14 11.85 6.41 -21.58
CA LEU A 14 12.13 7.24 -20.38
C LEU A 14 12.12 8.74 -20.71
N CYS A 15 12.61 9.15 -21.90
CA CYS A 15 12.55 10.55 -22.36
C CYS A 15 11.13 11.02 -22.69
N ASN A 16 10.25 10.15 -23.20
CA ASN A 16 8.84 10.47 -23.42
C ASN A 16 8.08 10.66 -22.11
N ILE A 17 8.50 10.02 -21.01
CA ILE A 17 7.99 10.30 -19.66
C ILE A 17 8.42 11.71 -19.19
N CYS A 18 9.57 12.20 -19.63
CA CYS A 18 10.07 13.56 -19.30
C CYS A 18 9.63 14.67 -20.25
N SER A 19 9.18 14.38 -21.48
CA SER A 19 8.98 15.39 -22.54
C SER A 19 7.54 15.73 -22.91
N GLU A 20 6.51 15.23 -22.21
CA GLU A 20 5.14 15.73 -22.41
C GLU A 20 4.96 17.15 -21.83
N LYS A 21 5.66 18.09 -22.48
CA LYS A 21 5.34 19.51 -22.41
C LYS A 21 4.28 19.87 -23.44
N LYS A 22 3.17 20.41 -22.93
CA LYS A 22 2.20 21.25 -23.62
C LYS A 22 1.26 20.55 -24.60
N ASP A 23 0.17 20.01 -24.07
CA ASP A 23 -1.10 20.22 -24.75
C ASP A 23 -2.06 20.97 -23.82
N LYS A 24 -2.48 22.14 -24.28
CA LYS A 24 -3.40 23.06 -23.62
C LYS A 24 -4.82 22.52 -23.73
N ASN A 25 -5.56 22.62 -22.61
CA ASN A 25 -7.02 22.55 -22.55
C ASN A 25 -7.71 21.21 -22.91
N ILE A 26 -7.38 20.17 -22.14
CA ILE A 26 -8.43 19.22 -21.76
C ILE A 26 -8.63 19.45 -20.26
N ASN A 27 -9.89 19.65 -19.82
CA ASN A 27 -10.28 19.57 -18.41
C ASN A 27 -9.83 18.20 -17.88
N LYS A 28 -8.60 18.10 -17.42
CA LYS A 28 -8.09 16.91 -16.76
C LYS A 28 -8.88 16.84 -15.46
N LYS A 29 -10.01 16.12 -15.48
CA LYS A 29 -10.74 15.73 -14.28
C LYS A 29 -9.64 15.26 -13.32
N ARG A 30 -9.42 16.01 -12.23
CA ARG A 30 -8.32 15.71 -11.31
C ARG A 30 -8.60 14.34 -10.72
N MET A 31 -7.84 13.34 -11.14
CA MET A 31 -7.87 12.04 -10.49
C MET A 31 -7.64 12.27 -9.00
N SER A 32 -8.37 11.57 -8.13
CA SER A 32 -8.19 11.66 -6.69
C SER A 32 -7.99 10.29 -6.09
N LEU A 33 -6.99 10.19 -5.21
CA LEU A 33 -6.65 9.00 -4.45
C LEU A 33 -6.98 9.24 -3.00
N ILE A 34 -7.83 8.39 -2.42
CA ILE A 34 -8.10 8.34 -0.98
C ILE A 34 -7.52 7.06 -0.41
N ILE A 35 -6.86 7.18 0.74
CA ILE A 35 -6.38 6.07 1.55
C ILE A 35 -7.08 6.15 2.90
N ILE A 36 -7.71 5.05 3.29
CA ILE A 36 -8.36 4.88 4.58
C ILE A 36 -7.59 3.85 5.36
N GLY A 37 -7.32 4.13 6.61
CA GLY A 37 -6.58 3.24 7.49
C GLY A 37 -6.24 3.91 8.80
N THR A 38 -5.41 3.26 9.58
CA THR A 38 -4.93 3.80 10.84
C THR A 38 -3.88 4.87 10.63
N VAL A 39 -3.99 5.98 11.35
CA VAL A 39 -2.88 6.87 11.72
C VAL A 39 -2.64 6.61 13.20
N ALA A 40 -1.44 6.19 13.58
CA ALA A 40 -1.22 5.49 14.83
C ALA A 40 0.13 5.80 15.45
N PHE A 41 0.34 5.26 16.63
CA PHE A 41 1.67 5.10 17.19
C PHE A 41 2.03 3.63 17.29
N ASP A 42 3.29 3.33 16.94
CA ASP A 42 3.86 1.99 17.04
C ASP A 42 5.05 1.97 18.00
N ALA A 43 5.23 0.86 18.73
CA ALA A 43 6.45 0.54 19.46
C ALA A 43 6.97 -0.81 18.99
N ILE A 44 8.17 -0.81 18.44
CA ILE A 44 8.69 -1.92 17.66
C ILE A 44 9.97 -2.44 18.30
N GLU A 45 10.05 -3.74 18.49
CA GLU A 45 11.27 -4.44 18.90
C GLU A 45 11.69 -5.44 17.82
N THR A 46 12.94 -5.35 17.37
CA THR A 46 13.55 -6.27 16.40
C THR A 46 14.94 -6.69 16.90
N PRO A 47 15.59 -7.69 16.29
CA PRO A 47 16.99 -8.02 16.60
C PRO A 47 17.97 -6.86 16.41
N PHE A 48 17.59 -5.83 15.62
CA PHE A 48 18.42 -4.66 15.33
C PHE A 48 18.21 -3.49 16.31
N GLY A 49 17.18 -3.54 17.15
CA GLY A 49 16.91 -2.48 18.12
C GLY A 49 15.45 -2.40 18.56
N LYS A 50 15.17 -1.33 19.27
CA LYS A 50 13.85 -1.06 19.82
C LYS A 50 13.50 0.41 19.70
N THR A 51 12.25 0.70 19.35
CA THR A 51 11.68 2.04 19.41
C THR A 51 10.68 2.14 20.55
N ASP A 52 10.53 3.35 21.05
CA ASP A 52 9.37 3.72 21.84
C ASP A 52 8.21 4.11 20.91
N LYS A 53 7.34 5.00 21.35
CA LYS A 53 6.17 5.48 20.62
C LYS A 53 6.58 6.33 19.40
N ILE A 54 6.50 5.75 18.19
CA ILE A 54 6.78 6.42 16.91
C ILE A 54 5.53 6.47 16.03
N VAL A 55 5.47 7.44 15.09
CA VAL A 55 4.35 7.55 14.14
C VAL A 55 4.35 6.37 13.18
N GLY A 56 3.20 5.73 13.06
CA GLY A 56 2.94 4.58 12.22
C GLY A 56 1.49 4.50 11.76
N GLY A 57 1.04 3.28 11.50
CA GLY A 57 -0.31 2.98 11.03
C GLY A 57 -0.46 2.89 9.52
N ALA A 58 -1.42 2.08 9.07
CA ALA A 58 -1.60 1.69 7.67
C ALA A 58 -1.78 2.88 6.72
N ALA A 59 -2.61 3.88 7.09
CA ALA A 59 -2.80 5.07 6.25
C ALA A 59 -1.55 5.94 6.21
N THR A 60 -0.77 5.99 7.27
CA THR A 60 0.50 6.74 7.31
C THR A 60 1.49 6.17 6.30
N PHE A 61 1.82 4.89 6.41
CA PHE A 61 2.76 4.23 5.51
C PHE A 61 2.30 4.28 4.05
N ALA A 62 1.04 3.92 3.80
CA ALA A 62 0.49 3.88 2.46
C ALA A 62 0.42 5.28 1.82
N SER A 63 0.03 6.31 2.56
CA SER A 63 -0.07 7.67 2.01
C SER A 63 1.29 8.29 1.72
N LEU A 64 2.29 8.08 2.58
CA LEU A 64 3.66 8.48 2.32
C LEU A 64 4.22 7.79 1.06
N ALA A 65 4.01 6.48 0.91
CA ALA A 65 4.44 5.76 -0.27
C ALA A 65 3.74 6.25 -1.55
N ALA A 66 2.42 6.46 -1.50
CA ALA A 66 1.64 6.93 -2.64
C ALA A 66 2.04 8.36 -3.07
N SER A 67 2.42 9.22 -2.12
CA SER A 67 2.76 10.61 -2.37
C SER A 67 3.96 10.80 -3.30
N TYR A 68 4.85 9.83 -3.39
CA TYR A 68 5.98 9.82 -4.33
C TYR A 68 5.56 9.76 -5.80
N PHE A 69 4.37 9.25 -6.06
CA PHE A 69 3.84 9.10 -7.42
C PHE A 69 2.65 10.00 -7.69
N TYR A 70 1.87 10.27 -6.66
CA TYR A 70 0.63 11.03 -6.77
C TYR A 70 0.56 12.13 -5.70
N ASN A 71 0.79 13.36 -6.11
CA ASN A 71 0.72 14.52 -5.22
C ASN A 71 -0.74 14.76 -4.76
N LYS A 72 -0.93 15.10 -3.48
CA LYS A 72 -2.22 15.26 -2.80
C LYS A 72 -2.97 13.94 -2.61
N THR A 73 -2.26 12.93 -2.15
CA THR A 73 -2.88 11.72 -1.60
C THR A 73 -3.72 12.11 -0.38
N LYS A 74 -4.98 11.78 -0.38
CA LYS A 74 -5.95 12.12 0.65
C LYS A 74 -6.07 11.01 1.66
N ILE A 75 -6.15 11.31 2.95
CA ILE A 75 -6.39 10.30 3.99
C ILE A 75 -7.72 10.52 4.69
N VAL A 76 -8.37 9.42 5.09
CA VAL A 76 -9.47 9.41 6.05
C VAL A 76 -9.09 8.51 7.19
N ALA A 77 -8.94 9.08 8.37
CA ALA A 77 -8.44 8.41 9.57
C ALA A 77 -8.92 9.14 10.84
N VAL A 78 -8.58 8.60 11.99
CA VAL A 78 -8.83 9.24 13.28
C VAL A 78 -7.61 9.13 14.19
N VAL A 79 -7.36 10.18 14.94
CA VAL A 79 -6.32 10.27 15.99
C VAL A 79 -6.88 10.92 17.25
N GLY A 80 -6.23 10.70 18.38
CA GLY A 80 -6.47 11.44 19.62
C GLY A 80 -5.74 12.79 19.65
N ASP A 81 -5.93 13.53 20.72
CA ASP A 81 -5.24 14.81 20.96
C ASP A 81 -3.76 14.64 21.35
N ASP A 82 -3.33 13.41 21.61
CA ASP A 82 -1.92 13.05 21.80
C ASP A 82 -1.12 13.00 20.48
N PHE A 83 -1.79 13.08 19.32
CA PHE A 83 -1.15 13.17 18.01
C PHE A 83 -0.75 14.62 17.73
N LYS A 84 0.56 14.87 17.61
CA LYS A 84 1.09 16.24 17.58
C LYS A 84 0.82 16.91 16.24
N LYS A 85 0.63 18.24 16.29
CA LYS A 85 0.49 19.08 15.07
C LYS A 85 1.70 19.01 14.16
N GLU A 86 2.88 18.77 14.71
CA GLU A 86 4.14 18.60 13.98
C GLU A 86 4.10 17.33 13.11
N ASP A 87 3.51 16.24 13.62
CA ASP A 87 3.36 14.98 12.88
C ASP A 87 2.39 15.16 11.71
N ILE A 88 1.26 15.84 11.94
CA ILE A 88 0.30 16.20 10.87
C ILE A 88 0.99 17.08 9.82
N LYS A 89 1.79 18.07 10.25
CA LYS A 89 2.54 18.94 9.35
C LYS A 89 3.56 18.15 8.51
N THR A 90 4.19 17.14 9.10
CA THR A 90 5.11 16.24 8.39
C THR A 90 4.40 15.51 7.25
N LEU A 91 3.23 14.94 7.49
CA LEU A 91 2.41 14.30 6.46
C LEU A 91 2.04 15.30 5.34
N ASN A 92 1.58 16.48 5.69
CA ASN A 92 1.20 17.52 4.73
C ASN A 92 2.40 17.97 3.86
N ASN A 93 3.59 18.12 4.45
CA ASN A 93 4.82 18.48 3.72
C ASN A 93 5.22 17.42 2.69
N HIS A 94 4.84 16.15 2.92
CA HIS A 94 5.07 15.03 1.99
C HIS A 94 3.91 14.84 0.98
N GLY A 95 3.02 15.82 0.85
CA GLY A 95 1.94 15.79 -0.14
C GLY A 95 0.72 14.96 0.27
N VAL A 96 0.60 14.63 1.55
CA VAL A 96 -0.59 13.97 2.11
C VAL A 96 -1.59 15.04 2.54
N ASP A 97 -2.80 15.00 2.01
CA ASP A 97 -3.91 15.87 2.38
C ASP A 97 -4.63 15.26 3.59
N THR A 98 -4.62 15.97 4.70
CA THR A 98 -5.14 15.52 6.00
C THR A 98 -6.50 16.13 6.36
N GLU A 99 -7.26 16.70 5.41
CA GLU A 99 -8.61 17.25 5.66
C GLU A 99 -9.55 16.19 6.25
N GLY A 100 -9.41 14.93 5.85
CA GLY A 100 -10.19 13.80 6.37
C GLY A 100 -9.64 13.17 7.66
N LEU A 101 -8.62 13.75 8.30
CA LEU A 101 -8.09 13.29 9.58
C LEU A 101 -8.93 13.87 10.73
N GLN A 102 -9.72 13.02 11.39
CA GLN A 102 -10.50 13.38 12.56
C GLN A 102 -9.61 13.42 13.80
N ILE A 103 -9.72 14.47 14.63
CA ILE A 103 -9.02 14.60 15.91
C ILE A 103 -10.07 14.52 17.01
N LYS A 104 -9.92 13.55 17.92
CA LYS A 104 -10.82 13.32 19.06
C LYS A 104 -10.18 13.91 20.33
N GLU A 105 -10.79 14.99 20.83
CA GLU A 105 -10.34 15.65 22.06
C GLU A 105 -10.58 14.74 23.27
N GLY A 106 -9.63 14.68 24.18
CA GLY A 106 -9.67 13.86 25.40
C GLY A 106 -9.47 12.37 25.20
N GLU A 107 -9.22 11.92 23.97
CA GLU A 107 -8.97 10.53 23.66
C GLU A 107 -7.52 10.32 23.18
N LYS A 108 -7.02 9.08 23.27
CA LYS A 108 -5.69 8.70 22.75
C LYS A 108 -5.78 8.13 21.35
N SER A 109 -4.72 8.31 20.59
CA SER A 109 -4.53 7.65 19.30
C SER A 109 -4.38 6.15 19.46
N PHE A 110 -4.72 5.39 18.41
CA PHE A 110 -4.44 3.96 18.34
C PHE A 110 -2.95 3.69 18.60
N PHE A 111 -2.68 2.66 19.41
CA PHE A 111 -1.32 2.25 19.73
C PHE A 111 -1.16 0.74 19.54
N TRP A 112 -0.08 0.37 18.87
CA TRP A 112 0.33 -1.01 18.70
C TRP A 112 1.78 -1.20 19.14
N SER A 113 2.06 -2.33 19.80
CA SER A 113 3.43 -2.73 20.09
C SER A 113 3.65 -4.17 19.68
N GLY A 114 4.76 -4.42 18.99
CA GLY A 114 5.12 -5.73 18.50
C GLY A 114 6.61 -6.04 18.59
N LYS A 115 6.91 -7.34 18.65
CA LYS A 115 8.25 -7.86 18.65
C LYS A 115 8.44 -8.83 17.49
N TYR A 116 9.39 -8.53 16.61
CA TYR A 116 9.76 -9.39 15.49
C TYR A 116 10.80 -10.43 15.91
N HIS A 117 10.65 -11.62 15.35
CA HIS A 117 11.60 -12.71 15.51
C HIS A 117 12.81 -12.55 14.56
N ASN A 118 13.80 -13.42 14.68
CA ASN A 118 15.02 -13.36 13.87
C ASN A 118 14.78 -13.54 12.35
N ASP A 119 13.66 -14.15 11.97
CA ASP A 119 13.28 -14.31 10.57
C ASP A 119 12.69 -13.03 9.95
N MET A 120 12.45 -11.98 10.75
CA MET A 120 11.88 -10.69 10.35
C MET A 120 10.53 -10.79 9.62
N ASN A 121 9.91 -11.97 9.60
CA ASN A 121 8.59 -12.23 9.02
C ASN A 121 7.56 -12.56 10.10
N SER A 122 7.98 -13.26 11.16
CA SER A 122 7.13 -13.61 12.30
C SER A 122 7.21 -12.55 13.39
N ARG A 123 6.07 -12.24 14.01
CA ARG A 123 6.02 -11.28 15.11
C ARG A 123 5.02 -11.68 16.18
N ASP A 124 5.28 -11.26 17.42
CA ASP A 124 4.34 -11.28 18.52
C ASP A 124 3.74 -9.88 18.68
N THR A 125 2.43 -9.79 18.81
CA THR A 125 1.76 -8.57 19.25
C THR A 125 1.82 -8.51 20.78
N LEU A 126 2.46 -7.48 21.32
CA LEU A 126 2.62 -7.29 22.76
C LEU A 126 1.46 -6.47 23.35
N ILE A 127 1.08 -5.38 22.66
CA ILE A 127 0.03 -4.45 23.09
C ILE A 127 -0.79 -4.01 21.88
N THR A 128 -2.10 -3.93 22.06
CA THR A 128 -3.01 -3.24 21.13
C THR A 128 -4.00 -2.43 21.95
N GLU A 129 -3.92 -1.11 21.82
CA GLU A 129 -4.88 -0.16 22.43
C GLU A 129 -5.69 0.47 21.31
N LEU A 130 -6.97 0.09 21.19
CA LEU A 130 -7.84 0.59 20.12
C LEU A 130 -8.09 2.10 20.24
N ASN A 131 -8.33 2.57 21.49
CA ASN A 131 -8.53 3.98 21.79
C ASN A 131 -9.57 4.61 20.81
N VAL A 132 -9.20 5.70 20.09
CA VAL A 132 -10.11 6.37 19.12
C VAL A 132 -10.65 5.46 18.01
N LEU A 133 -10.01 4.31 17.72
CA LEU A 133 -10.53 3.38 16.72
C LEU A 133 -11.73 2.58 17.16
N GLU A 134 -11.95 2.40 18.46
CA GLU A 134 -13.06 1.59 18.98
C GLU A 134 -14.42 2.10 18.48
N ASN A 135 -14.55 3.43 18.38
CA ASN A 135 -15.77 4.10 17.95
C ASN A 135 -15.55 4.95 16.69
N PHE A 136 -14.63 4.53 15.81
CA PHE A 136 -14.33 5.29 14.61
C PHE A 136 -15.46 5.21 13.59
N ASP A 137 -16.07 6.35 13.32
CA ASP A 137 -17.02 6.55 12.22
C ASP A 137 -16.40 7.47 11.18
N PRO A 138 -16.01 6.95 9.98
CA PRO A 138 -15.27 7.73 9.01
C PRO A 138 -16.10 8.84 8.38
N ILE A 139 -15.66 10.08 8.53
CA ILE A 139 -16.22 11.25 7.85
C ILE A 139 -15.44 11.49 6.57
N ILE A 140 -16.12 11.45 5.43
CA ILE A 140 -15.52 11.71 4.13
C ILE A 140 -15.81 13.16 3.76
N PRO A 141 -14.81 14.07 3.70
CA PRO A 141 -15.02 15.46 3.30
C PRO A 141 -15.67 15.58 1.92
N ASP A 142 -16.46 16.64 1.71
CA ASP A 142 -17.09 16.89 0.39
C ASP A 142 -16.05 17.01 -0.74
N SER A 143 -14.88 17.57 -0.46
CA SER A 143 -13.74 17.65 -1.37
C SER A 143 -13.17 16.29 -1.78
N TYR A 144 -13.51 15.21 -1.06
CA TYR A 144 -13.04 13.84 -1.29
C TYR A 144 -14.07 12.97 -2.05
N GLN A 145 -15.31 13.41 -2.17
CA GLN A 145 -16.43 12.62 -2.72
C GLN A 145 -16.24 12.16 -4.17
N ASP A 146 -15.47 12.89 -4.98
CA ASP A 146 -15.13 12.50 -6.37
C ASP A 146 -13.86 11.65 -6.45
N CYS A 147 -13.76 10.62 -5.60
CA CYS A 147 -12.64 9.71 -5.54
C CYS A 147 -12.62 8.77 -6.75
N GLU A 148 -11.49 8.70 -7.46
CA GLU A 148 -11.30 7.74 -8.56
C GLU A 148 -10.52 6.49 -8.13
N TYR A 149 -9.67 6.59 -7.12
CA TYR A 149 -8.85 5.52 -6.57
C TYR A 149 -9.02 5.48 -5.06
N LEU A 150 -9.41 4.32 -4.54
CA LEU A 150 -9.64 4.10 -3.12
C LEU A 150 -8.78 2.95 -2.62
N MET A 151 -8.00 3.19 -1.57
CA MET A 151 -7.33 2.15 -0.81
C MET A 151 -7.99 2.02 0.56
N LEU A 152 -8.42 0.82 0.86
CA LEU A 152 -8.93 0.40 2.17
C LEU A 152 -7.80 -0.33 2.90
N GLY A 153 -7.08 0.41 3.74
CA GLY A 153 -6.05 -0.13 4.62
C GLY A 153 -6.66 -0.91 5.78
N ASN A 154 -5.80 -1.47 6.61
CA ASN A 154 -6.21 -2.35 7.70
C ASN A 154 -7.10 -1.64 8.74
N LEU A 155 -8.39 -1.93 8.68
CA LEU A 155 -9.47 -1.54 9.60
C LEU A 155 -10.50 -2.66 9.67
N THR A 156 -11.53 -2.53 10.52
CA THR A 156 -12.61 -3.51 10.53
C THR A 156 -13.31 -3.56 9.16
N PRO A 157 -13.72 -4.74 8.68
CA PRO A 157 -14.41 -4.87 7.40
C PRO A 157 -15.67 -4.00 7.28
N GLN A 158 -16.39 -3.78 8.39
CA GLN A 158 -17.57 -2.91 8.40
C GLN A 158 -17.19 -1.44 8.11
N ILE A 159 -16.11 -0.91 8.72
CA ILE A 159 -15.63 0.45 8.44
C ILE A 159 -15.21 0.57 6.98
N GLN A 160 -14.48 -0.41 6.45
CA GLN A 160 -14.06 -0.44 5.05
C GLN A 160 -15.28 -0.40 4.10
N ARG A 161 -16.33 -1.19 4.38
CA ARG A 161 -17.57 -1.20 3.60
C ARG A 161 -18.32 0.14 3.71
N THR A 162 -18.46 0.67 4.92
CA THR A 162 -19.12 1.96 5.18
C THR A 162 -18.54 3.09 4.35
N VAL A 163 -17.22 3.09 4.17
CA VAL A 163 -16.54 4.09 3.34
C VAL A 163 -16.94 3.98 1.87
N ILE A 164 -16.98 2.76 1.32
CA ILE A 164 -17.43 2.55 -0.07
C ILE A 164 -18.86 3.08 -0.25
N GLU A 165 -19.73 2.79 0.71
CA GLU A 165 -21.16 3.17 0.68
C GLU A 165 -21.39 4.69 0.83
N ARG A 166 -20.50 5.39 1.55
CA ARG A 166 -20.58 6.84 1.76
C ARG A 166 -20.05 7.69 0.60
N LEU A 167 -19.34 7.09 -0.36
CA LEU A 167 -18.91 7.79 -1.55
C LEU A 167 -20.07 7.99 -2.52
N LYS A 168 -20.20 9.20 -3.07
CA LYS A 168 -21.26 9.54 -4.05
C LYS A 168 -21.18 8.70 -5.32
N ASN A 169 -19.98 8.35 -5.73
CA ASN A 169 -19.73 7.53 -6.91
C ASN A 169 -18.72 6.42 -6.56
N ARG A 170 -18.94 5.23 -7.13
CA ARG A 170 -17.97 4.15 -6.97
C ARG A 170 -16.62 4.52 -7.64
N PRO A 171 -15.50 4.42 -6.93
CA PRO A 171 -14.18 4.60 -7.52
C PRO A 171 -13.92 3.67 -8.71
N LYS A 172 -13.05 4.10 -9.63
CA LYS A 172 -12.61 3.26 -10.76
C LYS A 172 -11.81 2.03 -10.29
N LEU A 173 -11.10 2.18 -9.19
CA LEU A 173 -10.32 1.12 -8.57
C LEU A 173 -10.45 1.20 -7.05
N ILE A 174 -10.82 0.06 -6.45
CA ILE A 174 -10.84 -0.13 -5.01
C ILE A 174 -9.84 -1.24 -4.68
N VAL A 175 -8.84 -0.91 -3.88
CA VAL A 175 -7.83 -1.84 -3.36
C VAL A 175 -8.12 -2.08 -1.89
N LEU A 176 -8.20 -3.35 -1.49
CA LEU A 176 -8.39 -3.77 -0.10
C LEU A 176 -7.12 -4.44 0.41
N ASP A 177 -6.64 -3.98 1.54
CA ASP A 177 -5.71 -4.72 2.40
C ASP A 177 -6.44 -5.19 3.67
N THR A 178 -6.07 -6.36 4.19
CA THR A 178 -6.68 -6.97 5.38
C THR A 178 -5.64 -7.76 6.15
N MET A 179 -6.06 -8.40 7.23
CA MET A 179 -5.19 -9.26 8.04
C MET A 179 -5.94 -10.47 8.59
N ASN A 180 -5.19 -11.49 8.99
CA ASN A 180 -5.74 -12.73 9.56
C ASN A 180 -6.65 -12.49 10.78
N PHE A 181 -6.39 -11.48 11.60
CA PHE A 181 -7.26 -11.17 12.74
C PHE A 181 -8.74 -10.99 12.33
N TRP A 182 -9.00 -10.30 11.21
CA TRP A 182 -10.38 -10.14 10.72
C TRP A 182 -10.94 -11.43 10.14
N MET A 183 -10.09 -12.30 9.59
CA MET A 183 -10.49 -13.63 9.14
C MET A 183 -10.89 -14.53 10.31
N ASP A 184 -10.27 -14.34 11.49
CA ASP A 184 -10.59 -15.13 12.69
C ASP A 184 -11.90 -14.69 13.34
N ILE A 185 -12.22 -13.40 13.37
CA ILE A 185 -13.31 -12.88 14.20
C ILE A 185 -14.47 -12.25 13.42
N MET A 186 -14.28 -11.90 12.13
CA MET A 186 -15.23 -11.16 11.29
C MET A 186 -15.26 -11.66 9.83
N MET A 187 -15.15 -12.97 9.63
CA MET A 187 -15.02 -13.57 8.29
C MET A 187 -16.20 -13.21 7.38
N ASP A 188 -17.43 -13.27 7.87
CA ASP A 188 -18.61 -12.98 7.04
C ASP A 188 -18.62 -11.53 6.55
N ASP A 189 -18.31 -10.57 7.43
CA ASP A 189 -18.19 -9.15 7.05
C ASP A 189 -17.04 -8.91 6.08
N LEU A 190 -15.92 -9.61 6.26
CA LEU A 190 -14.78 -9.54 5.36
C LEU A 190 -15.15 -10.05 3.96
N LEU A 191 -15.87 -11.17 3.86
CA LEU A 191 -16.33 -11.72 2.59
C LEU A 191 -17.29 -10.76 1.88
N GLU A 192 -18.20 -10.10 2.61
CA GLU A 192 -19.08 -9.08 2.03
C GLU A 192 -18.28 -7.86 1.52
N THR A 193 -17.22 -7.48 2.23
CA THR A 193 -16.34 -6.38 1.80
C THR A 193 -15.52 -6.77 0.57
N ILE A 194 -15.00 -8.00 0.51
CA ILE A 194 -14.22 -8.53 -0.63
C ILE A 194 -15.03 -8.50 -1.92
N LYS A 195 -16.35 -8.71 -1.88
CA LYS A 195 -17.24 -8.63 -3.06
C LYS A 195 -17.29 -7.24 -3.69
N LEU A 196 -16.97 -6.20 -2.94
CA LEU A 196 -17.09 -4.80 -3.37
C LEU A 196 -15.81 -4.23 -3.98
N VAL A 197 -14.68 -4.96 -3.89
CA VAL A 197 -13.36 -4.43 -4.29
C VAL A 197 -12.88 -4.99 -5.62
N ASP A 198 -11.96 -4.27 -6.26
CA ASP A 198 -11.37 -4.70 -7.53
C ASP A 198 -10.05 -5.45 -7.33
N VAL A 199 -9.28 -5.09 -6.30
CA VAL A 199 -7.99 -5.70 -5.95
C VAL A 199 -7.99 -6.08 -4.49
N LEU A 200 -7.63 -7.31 -4.19
CA LEU A 200 -7.31 -7.76 -2.84
C LEU A 200 -5.80 -7.93 -2.71
N THR A 201 -5.20 -7.34 -1.68
CA THR A 201 -3.77 -7.53 -1.34
C THR A 201 -3.66 -8.23 0.00
N ILE A 202 -3.05 -9.39 0.04
CA ILE A 202 -2.87 -10.22 1.22
C ILE A 202 -1.50 -10.89 1.21
N ASN A 203 -1.04 -11.38 2.36
CA ASN A 203 0.15 -12.22 2.39
C ASN A 203 -0.20 -13.69 2.10
N ASP A 204 0.82 -14.54 1.99
CA ASP A 204 0.63 -15.95 1.62
C ASP A 204 -0.04 -16.78 2.72
N SER A 205 0.15 -16.45 4.01
CA SER A 205 -0.56 -17.11 5.10
C SER A 205 -2.04 -16.73 5.12
N GLU A 206 -2.35 -15.46 4.91
CA GLU A 206 -3.71 -14.93 4.76
C GLU A 206 -4.43 -15.55 3.56
N ALA A 207 -3.71 -15.71 2.43
CA ALA A 207 -4.28 -16.37 1.25
C ALA A 207 -4.65 -17.82 1.52
N ARG A 208 -3.81 -18.55 2.24
CA ARG A 208 -4.11 -19.94 2.65
C ARG A 208 -5.27 -20.01 3.62
N GLN A 209 -5.29 -19.11 4.61
CA GLN A 209 -6.38 -19.05 5.61
C GLN A 209 -7.72 -18.71 4.95
N LEU A 210 -7.80 -17.67 4.14
CA LEU A 210 -9.02 -17.23 3.46
C LEU A 210 -9.58 -18.27 2.50
N SER A 211 -8.69 -18.99 1.80
CA SER A 211 -9.11 -19.98 0.82
C SER A 211 -9.26 -21.40 1.37
N GLY A 212 -8.57 -21.74 2.45
CA GLY A 212 -8.40 -23.11 2.93
C GLY A 212 -7.50 -23.96 2.04
N GLU A 213 -6.76 -23.37 1.08
CA GLU A 213 -5.91 -24.05 0.13
C GLU A 213 -4.43 -23.82 0.46
N TYR A 214 -3.60 -24.88 0.49
CA TYR A 214 -2.17 -24.74 0.73
C TYR A 214 -1.42 -24.16 -0.49
N SER A 215 -1.79 -24.60 -1.70
CA SER A 215 -1.20 -24.08 -2.95
C SER A 215 -1.68 -22.67 -3.25
N LEU A 216 -0.76 -21.71 -3.40
CA LEU A 216 -1.10 -20.32 -3.68
C LEU A 216 -1.84 -20.14 -5.01
N VAL A 217 -1.62 -21.01 -6.01
CA VAL A 217 -2.35 -20.96 -7.28
C VAL A 217 -3.80 -21.42 -7.06
N LYS A 218 -4.03 -22.49 -6.28
CA LYS A 218 -5.39 -22.93 -5.94
C LYS A 218 -6.09 -21.89 -5.04
N ALA A 219 -5.37 -21.36 -4.07
CA ALA A 219 -5.85 -20.27 -3.21
C ALA A 219 -6.32 -19.08 -4.04
N ALA A 220 -5.49 -18.63 -4.98
CA ALA A 220 -5.81 -17.50 -5.86
C ALA A 220 -7.07 -17.77 -6.70
N ASN A 221 -7.16 -18.92 -7.32
CA ASN A 221 -8.33 -19.29 -8.13
C ASN A 221 -9.62 -19.26 -7.30
N LYS A 222 -9.56 -19.73 -6.04
CA LYS A 222 -10.72 -19.72 -5.14
C LYS A 222 -11.05 -18.30 -4.68
N ILE A 223 -10.04 -17.50 -4.29
CA ILE A 223 -10.25 -16.13 -3.82
C ILE A 223 -10.82 -15.24 -4.93
N LEU A 224 -10.36 -15.37 -6.17
CA LEU A 224 -10.89 -14.61 -7.30
C LEU A 224 -12.40 -14.87 -7.53
N THR A 225 -12.92 -16.05 -7.15
CA THR A 225 -14.38 -16.31 -7.20
C THR A 225 -15.16 -15.59 -6.09
N MET A 226 -14.50 -15.03 -5.08
CA MET A 226 -15.15 -14.31 -4.00
C MET A 226 -15.48 -12.85 -4.35
N GLY A 227 -14.94 -12.31 -5.48
CA GLY A 227 -15.30 -10.97 -5.95
C GLY A 227 -14.20 -10.15 -6.62
N PRO A 228 -12.95 -10.12 -6.11
CA PRO A 228 -11.93 -9.25 -6.66
C PRO A 228 -11.51 -9.70 -8.07
N LYS A 229 -11.22 -8.73 -8.95
CA LYS A 229 -10.70 -9.00 -10.31
C LYS A 229 -9.22 -9.32 -10.32
N TYR A 230 -8.50 -8.77 -9.35
CA TYR A 230 -7.06 -8.94 -9.18
C TYR A 230 -6.77 -9.39 -7.75
N LEU A 231 -5.88 -10.34 -7.62
CA LEU A 231 -5.35 -10.76 -6.32
C LEU A 231 -3.84 -10.58 -6.30
N ILE A 232 -3.33 -9.93 -5.26
CA ILE A 232 -1.91 -9.83 -4.98
C ILE A 232 -1.61 -10.65 -3.73
N ILE A 233 -0.68 -11.60 -3.85
CA ILE A 233 -0.18 -12.39 -2.71
C ILE A 233 1.25 -11.96 -2.42
N LYS A 234 1.43 -11.25 -1.32
CA LYS A 234 2.73 -10.82 -0.80
C LYS A 234 3.43 -12.00 -0.12
N LYS A 235 4.74 -12.18 -0.34
CA LYS A 235 5.51 -13.31 0.22
C LYS A 235 6.80 -12.84 0.92
N GLY A 236 6.77 -11.65 1.51
CA GLY A 236 7.93 -11.08 2.18
C GLY A 236 9.17 -11.02 1.27
N GLU A 237 10.28 -11.56 1.72
CA GLU A 237 11.56 -11.61 0.99
C GLU A 237 11.50 -12.41 -0.32
N HIS A 238 10.44 -13.19 -0.54
CA HIS A 238 10.24 -13.97 -1.77
C HIS A 238 9.39 -13.21 -2.82
N GLY A 239 9.12 -11.91 -2.61
CA GLY A 239 8.42 -11.06 -3.56
C GLY A 239 6.89 -11.18 -3.52
N ALA A 240 6.24 -11.05 -4.65
CA ALA A 240 4.78 -11.08 -4.74
C ALA A 240 4.28 -11.72 -6.03
N LEU A 241 3.07 -12.28 -5.96
CA LEU A 241 2.34 -12.83 -7.10
C LEU A 241 1.12 -11.96 -7.40
N LEU A 242 0.88 -11.68 -8.67
CA LEU A 242 -0.33 -11.03 -9.16
C LEU A 242 -1.13 -12.03 -10.01
N PHE A 243 -2.39 -12.20 -9.68
CA PHE A 243 -3.33 -13.06 -10.39
C PHE A 243 -4.48 -12.23 -10.98
N HIS A 244 -4.87 -12.57 -12.21
CA HIS A 244 -6.02 -11.99 -12.89
C HIS A 244 -6.48 -12.94 -14.00
N GLU A 245 -7.66 -13.47 -13.89
CA GLU A 245 -8.14 -14.54 -14.79
C GLU A 245 -7.13 -15.71 -14.87
N ASP A 246 -6.68 -16.06 -16.07
CA ASP A 246 -5.67 -17.10 -16.35
C ASP A 246 -4.22 -16.57 -16.30
N LYS A 247 -4.02 -15.26 -16.03
CA LYS A 247 -2.72 -14.59 -16.03
C LYS A 247 -2.09 -14.57 -14.65
N ILE A 248 -0.82 -14.92 -14.61
CA ILE A 248 0.00 -14.84 -13.40
C ILE A 248 1.25 -14.02 -13.71
N PHE A 249 1.60 -13.12 -12.81
CA PHE A 249 2.88 -12.41 -12.83
C PHE A 249 3.57 -12.58 -11.48
N SER A 250 4.86 -12.90 -11.52
CA SER A 250 5.70 -13.02 -10.33
C SER A 250 6.72 -11.88 -10.32
N ALA A 251 6.70 -11.05 -9.28
CA ALA A 251 7.73 -10.06 -9.02
C ALA A 251 8.67 -10.57 -7.93
N PRO A 252 10.00 -10.42 -8.08
CA PRO A 252 10.92 -10.70 -6.98
C PRO A 252 10.77 -9.64 -5.89
N ALA A 253 11.23 -9.95 -4.66
CA ALA A 253 11.66 -8.92 -3.73
C ALA A 253 13.09 -8.48 -4.09
N LEU A 254 13.49 -7.28 -3.66
CA LEU A 254 14.90 -6.91 -3.72
C LEU A 254 15.64 -7.60 -2.57
N PRO A 255 16.68 -8.38 -2.83
CA PRO A 255 17.51 -8.94 -1.76
C PRO A 255 18.24 -7.82 -0.99
N LEU A 256 17.95 -7.71 0.29
CA LEU A 256 18.59 -6.76 1.20
C LEU A 256 19.45 -7.52 2.19
N ALA A 257 20.63 -6.98 2.51
CA ALA A 257 21.50 -7.59 3.51
C ALA A 257 20.90 -7.49 4.92
N ASP A 258 20.32 -6.34 5.23
CA ASP A 258 19.73 -6.05 6.53
C ASP A 258 18.29 -5.54 6.36
N VAL A 259 17.38 -6.04 7.18
CA VAL A 259 16.00 -5.60 7.34
C VAL A 259 15.85 -5.15 8.79
N PHE A 260 15.76 -3.84 9.00
CA PHE A 260 15.72 -3.26 10.35
C PHE A 260 14.34 -3.33 10.98
N ASP A 261 13.30 -3.03 10.19
CA ASP A 261 11.91 -3.00 10.65
C ASP A 261 10.95 -3.33 9.50
N PRO A 262 10.27 -4.49 9.53
CA PRO A 262 9.29 -4.85 8.50
C PRO A 262 7.90 -4.23 8.74
N THR A 263 7.70 -3.45 9.82
CA THR A 263 6.41 -2.80 10.11
C THR A 263 6.04 -1.82 9.00
N GLY A 264 4.80 -1.90 8.55
CA GLY A 264 4.30 -1.03 7.49
C GLY A 264 4.80 -1.36 6.07
N ALA A 265 5.64 -2.40 5.88
CA ALA A 265 6.10 -2.78 4.55
C ALA A 265 4.94 -3.18 3.62
N GLY A 266 3.93 -3.89 4.14
CA GLY A 266 2.72 -4.24 3.40
C GLY A 266 1.89 -3.03 3.01
N ASP A 267 1.71 -2.09 3.93
CA ASP A 267 0.98 -0.83 3.69
C ASP A 267 1.73 0.06 2.69
N THR A 268 3.05 0.16 2.84
CA THR A 268 3.95 0.87 1.91
C THR A 268 3.86 0.28 0.51
N PHE A 269 3.88 -1.05 0.40
CA PHE A 269 3.67 -1.75 -0.86
C PHE A 269 2.33 -1.36 -1.50
N ALA A 270 1.23 -1.44 -0.75
CA ALA A 270 -0.11 -1.13 -1.25
C ALA A 270 -0.24 0.36 -1.62
N GLY A 271 0.37 1.26 -0.84
CA GLY A 271 0.44 2.69 -1.15
C GLY A 271 1.21 2.99 -2.43
N GLY A 272 2.40 2.41 -2.59
CA GLY A 272 3.20 2.53 -3.82
C GLY A 272 2.48 1.96 -5.05
N PHE A 273 1.83 0.82 -4.89
CA PHE A 273 1.02 0.17 -5.92
C PHE A 273 -0.12 1.09 -6.42
N ILE A 274 -0.97 1.56 -5.51
CA ILE A 274 -2.11 2.38 -5.91
C ILE A 274 -1.71 3.79 -6.34
N GLY A 275 -0.66 4.36 -5.73
CA GLY A 275 -0.11 5.65 -6.11
C GLY A 275 0.40 5.67 -7.55
N TYR A 276 1.11 4.62 -7.98
CA TYR A 276 1.52 4.47 -9.38
C TYR A 276 0.30 4.35 -10.31
N LEU A 277 -0.71 3.56 -9.98
CA LEU A 277 -1.92 3.42 -10.80
C LEU A 277 -2.69 4.73 -10.91
N ALA A 278 -2.79 5.50 -9.83
CA ALA A 278 -3.38 6.83 -9.84
C ALA A 278 -2.58 7.80 -10.72
N LYS A 279 -1.23 7.70 -10.75
CA LYS A 279 -0.37 8.51 -11.63
C LYS A 279 -0.62 8.22 -13.10
N VAL A 280 -0.68 6.93 -13.49
CA VAL A 280 -0.83 6.54 -14.91
C VAL A 280 -2.27 6.64 -15.41
N GLY A 281 -3.25 6.55 -14.51
CA GLY A 281 -4.66 6.74 -14.81
C GLY A 281 -5.34 5.63 -15.61
N THR A 282 -4.61 4.55 -15.95
CA THR A 282 -5.11 3.44 -16.77
C THR A 282 -4.95 2.12 -16.05
N ILE A 283 -6.05 1.38 -15.94
CA ILE A 283 -6.11 0.08 -15.27
C ILE A 283 -6.07 -1.02 -16.33
N ASN A 284 -4.97 -1.75 -16.40
CA ASN A 284 -4.78 -2.94 -17.21
C ASN A 284 -3.70 -3.83 -16.60
N PHE A 285 -3.59 -5.08 -17.07
CA PHE A 285 -2.67 -6.06 -16.47
C PHE A 285 -1.19 -5.62 -16.53
N ASN A 286 -0.76 -4.90 -17.59
CA ASN A 286 0.61 -4.41 -17.68
C ASN A 286 0.89 -3.30 -16.67
N ASN A 287 -0.04 -2.37 -16.47
CA ASN A 287 0.10 -1.33 -15.44
C ASN A 287 0.02 -1.93 -14.03
N MET A 288 -0.76 -2.99 -13.83
CA MET A 288 -0.78 -3.74 -12.56
C MET A 288 0.58 -4.41 -12.27
N LYS A 289 1.24 -4.99 -13.27
CA LYS A 289 2.62 -5.53 -13.12
C LYS A 289 3.60 -4.44 -12.72
N ASN A 290 3.57 -3.31 -13.43
CA ASN A 290 4.42 -2.17 -13.09
C ASN A 290 4.14 -1.67 -11.67
N ALA A 291 2.86 -1.48 -11.31
CA ALA A 291 2.44 -1.06 -9.97
C ALA A 291 2.98 -2.00 -8.88
N LEU A 292 2.99 -3.31 -9.14
CA LEU A 292 3.55 -4.30 -8.23
C LEU A 292 5.04 -4.05 -7.97
N ILE A 293 5.83 -3.75 -9.03
CA ILE A 293 7.27 -3.42 -8.91
C ILE A 293 7.46 -2.10 -8.16
N TYR A 294 6.64 -1.07 -8.44
CA TYR A 294 6.71 0.21 -7.71
C TYR A 294 6.39 0.04 -6.23
N GLY A 295 5.35 -0.74 -5.90
CA GLY A 295 5.03 -1.11 -4.52
C GLY A 295 6.17 -1.86 -3.83
N SER A 296 6.74 -2.87 -4.50
CA SER A 296 7.89 -3.63 -3.99
C SER A 296 9.14 -2.75 -3.77
N ALA A 297 9.39 -1.79 -4.66
CA ALA A 297 10.51 -0.86 -4.53
C ALA A 297 10.35 0.03 -3.29
N LEU A 298 9.16 0.59 -3.05
CA LEU A 298 8.90 1.41 -1.85
C LEU A 298 8.94 0.57 -0.58
N ALA A 299 8.37 -0.63 -0.57
CA ALA A 299 8.44 -1.55 0.55
C ALA A 299 9.88 -1.91 0.91
N SER A 300 10.77 -2.08 -0.10
CA SER A 300 12.19 -2.36 0.13
C SER A 300 12.94 -1.22 0.81
N PHE A 301 12.51 0.04 0.62
CA PHE A 301 13.04 1.16 1.37
C PHE A 301 12.47 1.23 2.79
N CYS A 302 11.17 0.98 2.96
CA CYS A 302 10.51 1.01 4.26
C CYS A 302 11.27 0.20 5.31
N VAL A 303 11.72 -0.99 4.94
CA VAL A 303 12.37 -1.92 5.87
C VAL A 303 13.82 -1.57 6.23
N GLU A 304 14.41 -0.54 5.61
CA GLU A 304 15.81 -0.12 5.85
C GLU A 304 15.98 0.67 7.15
N LYS A 305 14.88 1.21 7.74
CA LYS A 305 14.89 1.97 8.99
C LYS A 305 13.62 1.72 9.79
N PHE A 306 13.62 2.15 11.05
CA PHE A 306 12.43 2.02 11.89
C PHE A 306 11.31 2.97 11.47
N GLY A 307 10.08 2.46 11.50
CA GLY A 307 8.87 3.22 11.24
C GLY A 307 8.89 3.92 9.87
N THR A 308 8.48 5.17 9.84
CA THR A 308 8.36 5.96 8.60
C THR A 308 9.64 6.70 8.21
N GLU A 309 10.73 6.60 8.98
CA GLU A 309 11.92 7.42 8.82
C GLU A 309 12.48 7.38 7.40
N ARG A 310 12.61 6.18 6.82
CA ARG A 310 13.14 6.04 5.47
C ARG A 310 12.19 6.58 4.38
N LEU A 311 10.90 6.46 4.59
CA LEU A 311 9.90 7.00 3.66
C LEU A 311 9.84 8.53 3.67
N LEU A 312 10.27 9.18 4.75
CA LEU A 312 10.34 10.63 4.85
C LEU A 312 11.58 11.24 4.19
N ASP A 313 12.59 10.42 3.87
CA ASP A 313 13.91 10.87 3.38
C ASP A 313 14.30 10.28 2.01
N LEU A 314 13.32 9.88 1.19
CA LEU A 314 13.57 9.34 -0.14
C LEU A 314 13.60 10.42 -1.21
N SER A 315 14.59 10.34 -2.10
CA SER A 315 14.63 11.12 -3.33
C SER A 315 14.05 10.35 -4.52
N GLN A 316 13.60 11.07 -5.54
CA GLN A 316 13.13 10.48 -6.80
C GLN A 316 14.25 9.73 -7.54
N GLU A 317 15.51 10.15 -7.36
CA GLU A 317 16.67 9.48 -7.92
C GLU A 317 16.88 8.11 -7.29
N GLU A 318 16.81 7.99 -5.97
CA GLU A 318 16.91 6.70 -5.26
C GLU A 318 15.81 5.74 -5.69
N ILE A 319 14.56 6.22 -5.81
CA ILE A 319 13.44 5.40 -6.29
C ILE A 319 13.71 4.91 -7.72
N THR A 320 14.20 5.79 -8.60
CA THR A 320 14.52 5.42 -9.98
C THR A 320 15.64 4.37 -10.03
N ASN A 321 16.70 4.55 -9.25
CA ASN A 321 17.80 3.61 -9.16
C ASN A 321 17.34 2.25 -8.59
N ARG A 322 16.44 2.26 -7.60
CA ARG A 322 15.85 1.04 -7.04
C ARG A 322 15.02 0.28 -8.08
N LEU A 323 14.22 0.97 -8.88
CA LEU A 323 13.46 0.37 -9.98
C LEU A 323 14.39 -0.27 -11.02
N GLN A 324 15.53 0.36 -11.32
CA GLN A 324 16.55 -0.21 -12.19
C GLN A 324 17.15 -1.52 -11.65
N GLN A 325 17.36 -1.58 -10.34
CA GLN A 325 17.80 -2.82 -9.67
C GLN A 325 16.79 -3.95 -9.86
N PHE A 326 15.46 -3.68 -9.74
CA PHE A 326 14.42 -4.67 -10.01
C PHE A 326 14.44 -5.16 -11.46
N VAL A 327 14.65 -4.25 -12.43
CA VAL A 327 14.80 -4.63 -13.85
C VAL A 327 16.00 -5.54 -14.02
N SER A 328 17.16 -5.16 -13.50
CA SER A 328 18.40 -5.95 -13.58
C SER A 328 18.25 -7.32 -12.92
N LEU A 329 17.61 -7.38 -11.74
CA LEU A 329 17.39 -8.62 -11.00
C LEU A 329 16.52 -9.63 -11.77
N SER A 330 15.59 -9.13 -12.61
CA SER A 330 14.60 -9.97 -13.31
C SER A 330 15.00 -10.24 -14.77
N SER A 331 16.04 -9.59 -15.29
CA SER A 331 16.45 -9.71 -16.69
C SER A 331 17.40 -10.89 -16.88
N PHE A 332 17.15 -11.70 -17.88
CA PHE A 332 18.05 -12.77 -18.34
C PHE A 332 17.92 -12.98 -19.85
N GLU A 333 18.96 -13.51 -20.46
CA GLU A 333 18.97 -13.87 -21.88
C GLU A 333 19.01 -15.40 -22.01
N ILE A 334 18.18 -15.94 -22.90
CA ILE A 334 18.26 -17.34 -23.30
C ILE A 334 19.22 -17.43 -24.48
N THR A 335 20.41 -17.97 -24.25
CA THR A 335 21.35 -18.33 -25.32
C THR A 335 20.97 -19.71 -25.86
N GLN A 336 20.68 -19.79 -27.18
CA GLN A 336 20.44 -21.04 -27.90
C GLN A 336 21.71 -21.60 -28.46
#